data_ace9cf34baeccee0d80c78f35e024a13
#
_entry.id   ace9cf34baeccee0d80c78f35e024a13
#
_cell.length_a   1.000
_cell.length_b   1.000
_cell.length_c   1.000
_cell.angle_alpha   90.00
_cell.angle_beta   90.00
_cell.angle_gamma   90.00
#
_symmetry.space_group_name_H-M   'P 1'
#
loop_
_entity.id
_entity.type
_entity.pdbx_description
1 polymer ?
#
loop_
_entity_poly.entity_id
_entity_poly.type
_entity_poly.pdbx_seq_one_letter_code
_entity_poly.pdbx_strand_id
1 'polypeptide(L)'
;MCIRDRGKEVRLGVESSAIWASLTTQVNNGSVNMMHDSAAPLTGLTTLANMLINAIWGGVGCGLQQFLVYLLLAVFIAGLMTGRTPELFGRKIEAPEVRLLAVLVLLQPFVVLGLTALALAVPGLAGNSNPGFHGISQVLYEYTSAFSNNGSGFEGLGDATPWWNLSASAALLLGRYPALVLPLAIAALLARKRQAPEGPGTLHIETPTFALTLIGIVVILTLLQFMPVLALGPIAEHLSLAHPASTQPLAQP
;
A
#
# COMPACT_ATOMS: atom_id res chain seq x y z
N MET A 1 13.95 -19.43 6.57
CA MET A 1 12.88 -20.40 6.80
C MET A 1 12.13 -20.59 5.51
N CYS A 2 12.12 -21.77 4.94
CA CYS A 2 11.53 -21.98 3.64
C CYS A 2 10.01 -22.03 3.73
N ILE A 3 9.35 -21.47 2.76
CA ILE A 3 7.94 -21.63 2.42
C ILE A 3 7.48 -23.11 2.41
N ARG A 4 8.38 -24.03 2.72
CA ARG A 4 8.26 -25.48 2.52
C ARG A 4 7.23 -26.20 3.37
N ASP A 5 6.81 -25.62 4.49
CA ASP A 5 6.24 -26.48 5.52
C ASP A 5 4.73 -26.29 5.73
N ARG A 6 4.05 -25.52 4.87
CA ARG A 6 2.66 -25.19 5.11
C ARG A 6 1.74 -25.33 3.91
N GLY A 7 1.39 -26.55 3.66
CA GLY A 7 0.16 -27.00 3.04
C GLY A 7 0.04 -26.81 1.53
N LYS A 8 -0.23 -25.63 1.06
CA LYS A 8 -0.66 -25.44 -0.34
C LYS A 8 0.48 -25.35 -1.32
N GLU A 9 1.63 -24.81 -0.91
CA GLU A 9 2.86 -24.77 -1.71
C GLU A 9 3.34 -26.16 -2.10
N VAL A 10 3.17 -27.13 -1.20
CA VAL A 10 3.52 -28.52 -1.46
C VAL A 10 2.63 -29.10 -2.55
N ARG A 11 1.36 -28.73 -2.59
CA ARG A 11 0.38 -29.21 -3.58
C ARG A 11 0.47 -28.48 -4.92
N LEU A 12 0.67 -27.17 -4.92
CA LEU A 12 0.61 -26.31 -6.10
C LEU A 12 1.99 -25.91 -6.62
N GLY A 13 3.03 -26.12 -5.83
CA GLY A 13 4.40 -25.70 -6.10
C GLY A 13 4.72 -24.30 -5.60
N VAL A 14 5.99 -24.08 -5.27
CA VAL A 14 6.49 -22.82 -4.71
C VAL A 14 6.37 -21.67 -5.71
N GLU A 15 6.67 -21.93 -6.98
CA GLU A 15 6.62 -20.92 -8.05
C GLU A 15 5.20 -20.37 -8.25
N SER A 16 4.21 -21.28 -8.37
CA SER A 16 2.81 -20.90 -8.52
C SER A 16 2.30 -20.13 -7.30
N SER A 17 2.74 -20.50 -6.11
CA SER A 17 2.34 -19.84 -4.87
C SER A 17 2.94 -18.43 -4.75
N ALA A 18 4.19 -18.24 -5.13
CA ALA A 18 4.82 -16.92 -5.16
C ALA A 18 4.18 -15.99 -6.19
N ILE A 19 3.89 -16.49 -7.39
CA ILE A 19 3.18 -15.73 -8.42
C ILE A 19 1.79 -15.34 -7.93
N TRP A 20 1.06 -16.30 -7.35
CA TRP A 20 -0.29 -16.04 -6.85
C TRP A 20 -0.31 -15.00 -5.73
N ALA A 21 0.60 -15.10 -4.75
CA ALA A 21 0.73 -14.12 -3.68
C ALA A 21 1.00 -12.71 -4.21
N SER A 22 1.85 -12.59 -5.22
CA SER A 22 2.11 -11.30 -5.87
C SER A 22 0.89 -10.78 -6.61
N LEU A 23 0.23 -11.59 -7.43
CA LEU A 23 -0.93 -11.17 -8.22
C LEU A 23 -2.14 -10.81 -7.34
N THR A 24 -2.45 -11.63 -6.33
CA THR A 24 -3.61 -11.40 -5.46
C THR A 24 -3.50 -10.09 -4.68
N THR A 25 -2.29 -9.70 -4.29
CA THR A 25 -2.06 -8.44 -3.60
C THR A 25 -2.04 -7.22 -4.52
N GLN A 26 -1.76 -7.41 -5.81
CA GLN A 26 -1.80 -6.34 -6.81
C GLN A 26 -3.22 -6.00 -7.29
N VAL A 27 -4.16 -6.94 -7.22
CA VAL A 27 -5.51 -6.79 -7.78
C VAL A 27 -6.62 -6.62 -6.75
N ASN A 28 -6.30 -6.34 -5.50
CA ASN A 28 -7.26 -6.24 -4.39
C ASN A 28 -8.13 -7.49 -4.25
N ASN A 29 -7.51 -8.66 -4.33
CA ASN A 29 -8.15 -9.95 -4.17
C ASN A 29 -7.54 -10.67 -2.97
N GLY A 30 -8.34 -11.00 -1.97
CA GLY A 30 -7.90 -11.65 -0.73
C GLY A 30 -7.70 -13.16 -0.83
N SER A 31 -7.82 -13.77 -2.01
CA SER A 31 -7.61 -15.20 -2.11
C SER A 31 -6.15 -15.57 -1.97
N VAL A 32 -5.88 -16.59 -1.16
CA VAL A 32 -4.54 -17.11 -0.91
C VAL A 32 -4.45 -18.58 -1.28
N ASN A 33 -3.30 -19.02 -1.78
CA ASN A 33 -3.00 -20.42 -2.04
C ASN A 33 -1.81 -20.91 -1.21
N MET A 34 -1.22 -20.05 -0.41
CA MET A 34 -0.22 -20.34 0.61
C MET A 34 -0.51 -19.54 1.87
N MET A 35 0.07 -19.89 3.00
CA MET A 35 0.00 -19.10 4.21
C MET A 35 0.99 -17.94 4.13
N HIS A 36 0.49 -16.69 3.98
CA HIS A 36 1.33 -15.51 3.81
C HIS A 36 2.20 -15.23 5.04
N ASP A 37 1.70 -15.55 6.24
CA ASP A 37 2.45 -15.44 7.50
C ASP A 37 3.74 -16.27 7.53
N SER A 38 3.77 -17.37 6.77
CA SER A 38 4.92 -18.30 6.68
C SER A 38 5.87 -17.96 5.54
N ALA A 39 5.58 -16.95 4.76
CA ALA A 39 6.41 -16.53 3.65
C ALA A 39 7.75 -15.93 4.13
N ALA A 40 8.77 -15.98 3.28
CA ALA A 40 10.02 -15.28 3.56
C ALA A 40 9.78 -13.78 3.71
N PRO A 41 10.53 -13.06 4.58
CA PRO A 41 10.28 -11.64 4.87
C PRO A 41 10.25 -10.74 3.62
N LEU A 42 11.09 -11.00 2.63
CA LEU A 42 11.08 -10.27 1.36
C LEU A 42 9.83 -10.55 0.50
N THR A 43 9.25 -11.73 0.61
CA THR A 43 7.95 -12.03 -0.01
C THR A 43 6.84 -11.22 0.67
N GLY A 44 6.85 -11.16 2.01
CA GLY A 44 5.96 -10.29 2.79
C GLY A 44 6.13 -8.81 2.44
N LEU A 45 7.37 -8.36 2.24
CA LEU A 45 7.65 -6.99 1.77
C LEU A 45 7.03 -6.73 0.39
N THR A 46 7.13 -7.68 -0.54
CA THR A 46 6.58 -7.54 -1.89
C THR A 46 5.06 -7.44 -1.86
N THR A 47 4.39 -8.31 -1.10
CA THR A 47 2.92 -8.28 -0.97
C THR A 47 2.43 -7.01 -0.29
N LEU A 48 3.12 -6.50 0.73
CA LEU A 48 2.85 -5.20 1.34
C LEU A 48 3.03 -4.06 0.34
N ALA A 49 4.16 -4.01 -0.37
CA ALA A 49 4.42 -2.97 -1.37
C ALA A 49 3.34 -2.92 -2.45
N ASN A 50 2.89 -4.08 -2.92
CA ASN A 50 1.80 -4.17 -3.90
C ASN A 50 0.51 -3.51 -3.39
N MET A 51 0.10 -3.80 -2.16
CA MET A 51 -1.10 -3.23 -1.56
C MET A 51 -0.94 -1.75 -1.21
N LEU A 52 0.25 -1.31 -0.80
CA LEU A 52 0.51 0.10 -0.47
C LEU A 52 0.51 0.99 -1.72
N ILE A 53 1.01 0.52 -2.85
CA ILE A 53 0.94 1.22 -4.13
C ILE A 53 -0.49 1.19 -4.69
N ASN A 54 -1.12 0.02 -4.68
CA ASN A 54 -2.52 -0.23 -5.07
C ASN A 54 -2.95 0.35 -6.44
N ALA A 55 -2.00 0.62 -7.31
CA ALA A 55 -2.24 1.24 -8.63
C ALA A 55 -1.77 0.37 -9.79
N ILE A 56 -1.16 -0.80 -9.53
CA ILE A 56 -0.49 -1.61 -10.58
C ILE A 56 -1.54 -2.26 -11.47
N TRP A 57 -2.28 -3.22 -10.94
CA TRP A 57 -3.38 -3.87 -11.67
C TRP A 57 -4.75 -3.49 -11.10
N GLY A 58 -4.81 -3.23 -9.79
CA GLY A 58 -6.01 -2.88 -9.03
C GLY A 58 -7.14 -3.90 -9.16
N GLY A 59 -8.19 -3.72 -8.40
CA GLY A 59 -9.46 -4.39 -8.64
C GLY A 59 -10.22 -3.74 -9.82
N VAL A 60 -11.41 -4.21 -10.11
CA VAL A 60 -12.24 -3.69 -11.21
C VAL A 60 -12.51 -2.19 -11.01
N GLY A 61 -11.85 -1.37 -11.83
CA GLY A 61 -11.92 0.10 -11.77
C GLY A 61 -11.06 0.78 -10.69
N CYS A 62 -10.71 0.10 -9.62
CA CYS A 62 -9.96 0.67 -8.50
C CYS A 62 -8.54 1.08 -8.89
N GLY A 63 -7.80 0.20 -9.58
CA GLY A 63 -6.43 0.50 -10.03
C GLY A 63 -6.38 1.65 -11.01
N LEU A 64 -7.33 1.73 -11.96
CA LEU A 64 -7.43 2.86 -12.88
C LEU A 64 -7.71 4.16 -12.13
N GLN A 65 -8.60 4.14 -11.16
CA GLN A 65 -8.95 5.32 -10.36
C GLN A 65 -7.75 5.81 -9.55
N GLN A 66 -7.04 4.91 -8.90
CA GLN A 66 -5.82 5.23 -8.15
C GLN A 66 -4.70 5.73 -9.08
N PHE A 67 -4.54 5.12 -10.25
CA PHE A 67 -3.62 5.61 -11.26
C PHE A 67 -3.92 7.06 -11.68
N LEU A 68 -5.20 7.41 -11.89
CA LEU A 68 -5.60 8.78 -12.21
C LEU A 68 -5.29 9.76 -11.08
N VAL A 69 -5.41 9.35 -9.82
CA VAL A 69 -5.02 10.16 -8.66
C VAL A 69 -3.51 10.43 -8.69
N TYR A 70 -2.69 9.42 -8.91
CA TYR A 70 -1.23 9.60 -9.05
C TYR A 70 -0.87 10.42 -10.28
N LEU A 71 -1.57 10.24 -11.40
CA LEU A 71 -1.35 11.03 -12.61
C LEU A 71 -1.62 12.52 -12.37
N LEU A 72 -2.75 12.86 -11.75
CA LEU A 72 -3.09 14.25 -11.39
C LEU A 72 -2.04 14.85 -10.46
N LEU A 73 -1.59 14.10 -9.46
CA LEU A 73 -0.58 14.54 -8.53
C LEU A 73 0.79 14.71 -9.22
N ALA A 74 1.15 13.80 -10.12
CA ALA A 74 2.39 13.89 -10.90
C ALA A 74 2.39 15.10 -11.83
N VAL A 75 1.28 15.36 -12.52
CA VAL A 75 1.13 16.55 -13.37
C VAL A 75 1.25 17.83 -12.52
N PHE A 76 0.65 17.86 -11.34
CA PHE A 76 0.75 19.00 -10.44
C PHE A 76 2.19 19.23 -9.97
N ILE A 77 2.85 18.20 -9.45
CA ILE A 77 4.24 18.29 -8.94
C ILE A 77 5.20 18.65 -10.08
N ALA A 78 5.14 17.94 -11.21
CA ALA A 78 6.01 18.17 -12.35
C ALA A 78 5.80 19.58 -12.94
N GLY A 79 4.55 20.05 -13.01
CA GLY A 79 4.23 21.41 -13.43
C GLY A 79 4.88 22.46 -12.54
N LEU A 80 4.77 22.31 -11.22
CA LEU A 80 5.40 23.23 -10.26
C LEU A 80 6.92 23.19 -10.35
N MET A 81 7.53 22.01 -10.49
CA MET A 81 8.99 21.86 -10.59
C MET A 81 9.57 22.47 -11.86
N THR A 82 8.83 22.42 -12.96
CA THR A 82 9.28 22.93 -14.27
C THR A 82 8.82 24.37 -14.56
N GLY A 83 8.10 24.99 -13.62
CA GLY A 83 7.51 26.33 -13.81
C GLY A 83 6.42 26.37 -14.88
N ARG A 84 5.81 25.22 -15.19
CA ARG A 84 4.70 25.10 -16.14
C ARG A 84 3.36 25.05 -15.42
N THR A 85 2.30 25.47 -16.10
CA THR A 85 0.95 25.37 -15.56
C THR A 85 0.55 23.90 -15.45
N PRO A 86 0.20 23.39 -14.24
CA PRO A 86 -0.25 22.02 -14.09
C PRO A 86 -1.67 21.90 -14.68
N GLU A 87 -1.78 21.24 -15.79
CA GLU A 87 -3.04 21.02 -16.49
C GLU A 87 -3.10 19.59 -17.05
N LEU A 88 -4.28 19.00 -16.96
CA LEU A 88 -4.58 17.70 -17.53
C LEU A 88 -5.75 17.83 -18.48
N PHE A 89 -5.58 17.38 -19.73
CA PHE A 89 -6.57 17.52 -20.82
C PHE A 89 -7.06 18.96 -21.01
N GLY A 90 -6.11 19.91 -20.95
CA GLY A 90 -6.40 21.35 -21.09
C GLY A 90 -7.15 21.98 -19.90
N ARG A 91 -7.24 21.28 -18.76
CA ARG A 91 -7.92 21.80 -17.56
C ARG A 91 -6.91 21.98 -16.43
N LYS A 92 -6.86 23.20 -15.90
CA LYS A 92 -5.91 23.56 -14.83
C LYS A 92 -6.25 22.85 -13.53
N ILE A 93 -5.22 22.28 -12.89
CA ILE A 93 -5.30 21.71 -11.54
C ILE A 93 -5.00 22.85 -10.56
N GLU A 94 -5.96 23.20 -9.72
CA GLU A 94 -5.89 24.31 -8.79
C GLU A 94 -6.04 23.83 -7.34
N ALA A 95 -6.03 24.77 -6.39
CA ALA A 95 -6.07 24.46 -4.96
C ALA A 95 -7.23 23.55 -4.51
N PRO A 96 -8.47 23.65 -5.02
CA PRO A 96 -9.55 22.75 -4.63
C PRO A 96 -9.26 21.29 -4.95
N GLU A 97 -8.79 21.00 -6.18
CA GLU A 97 -8.44 19.63 -6.61
C GLU A 97 -7.25 19.10 -5.81
N VAL A 98 -6.23 19.94 -5.61
CA VAL A 98 -5.02 19.56 -4.87
C VAL A 98 -5.33 19.23 -3.40
N ARG A 99 -6.25 19.94 -2.77
CA ARG A 99 -6.68 19.62 -1.39
C ARG A 99 -7.33 18.23 -1.32
N LEU A 100 -8.18 17.88 -2.27
CA LEU A 100 -8.80 16.56 -2.32
C LEU A 100 -7.78 15.46 -2.62
N LEU A 101 -6.82 15.71 -3.52
CA LEU A 101 -5.70 14.81 -3.77
C LEU A 101 -4.84 14.60 -2.52
N ALA A 102 -4.53 15.67 -1.80
CA ALA A 102 -3.75 15.59 -0.56
C ALA A 102 -4.47 14.75 0.51
N VAL A 103 -5.78 14.95 0.67
CA VAL A 103 -6.58 14.10 1.60
C VAL A 103 -6.50 12.64 1.20
N LEU A 104 -6.65 12.30 -0.08
CA LEU A 104 -6.57 10.91 -0.56
C LEU A 104 -5.23 10.26 -0.26
N VAL A 105 -4.12 10.97 -0.57
CA VAL A 105 -2.77 10.43 -0.40
C VAL A 105 -2.39 10.30 1.07
N LEU A 106 -2.83 11.23 1.93
CA LEU A 106 -2.50 11.21 3.36
C LEU A 106 -3.42 10.29 4.18
N LEU A 107 -4.60 9.98 3.69
CA LEU A 107 -5.55 9.13 4.41
C LEU A 107 -5.01 7.72 4.64
N GLN A 108 -4.36 7.14 3.64
CA GLN A 108 -3.81 5.78 3.73
C GLN A 108 -2.76 5.65 4.84
N PRO A 109 -1.66 6.41 4.86
CA PRO A 109 -0.67 6.29 5.93
C PRO A 109 -1.26 6.67 7.30
N PHE A 110 -2.14 7.65 7.37
CA PHE A 110 -2.78 8.04 8.62
C PHE A 110 -3.58 6.89 9.24
N VAL A 111 -4.41 6.21 8.46
CA VAL A 111 -5.23 5.09 8.95
C VAL A 111 -4.38 3.86 9.22
N VAL A 112 -3.56 3.44 8.25
CA VAL A 112 -2.77 2.20 8.35
C VAL A 112 -1.74 2.31 9.48
N LEU A 113 -0.92 3.35 9.48
CA LEU A 113 0.12 3.51 10.51
C LEU A 113 -0.47 3.85 11.88
N GLY A 114 -1.53 4.67 11.92
CA GLY A 114 -2.20 5.04 13.15
C GLY A 114 -2.83 3.83 13.86
N LEU A 115 -3.58 3.00 13.15
CA LEU A 115 -4.17 1.79 13.72
C LEU A 115 -3.11 0.73 14.06
N THR A 116 -2.08 0.57 13.23
CA THR A 116 -0.94 -0.30 13.52
C THR A 116 -0.25 0.12 14.81
N ALA A 117 0.05 1.40 14.97
CA ALA A 117 0.69 1.93 16.18
C ALA A 117 -0.21 1.74 17.41
N LEU A 118 -1.51 1.98 17.29
CA LEU A 118 -2.48 1.78 18.38
C LEU A 118 -2.55 0.32 18.82
N ALA A 119 -2.67 -0.61 17.87
CA ALA A 119 -2.73 -2.04 18.15
C ALA A 119 -1.46 -2.57 18.82
N LEU A 120 -0.29 -2.07 18.43
CA LEU A 120 1.00 -2.48 19.00
C LEU A 120 1.32 -1.79 20.34
N ALA A 121 0.83 -0.56 20.55
CA ALA A 121 1.09 0.19 21.78
C ALA A 121 0.31 -0.34 22.99
N VAL A 122 -0.85 -0.95 22.77
CA VAL A 122 -1.69 -1.48 23.86
C VAL A 122 -1.40 -2.98 24.05
N PRO A 123 -0.84 -3.39 25.21
CA PRO A 123 -0.52 -4.78 25.46
C PRO A 123 -1.73 -5.72 25.31
N GLY A 124 -1.55 -6.83 24.61
CA GLY A 124 -2.57 -7.85 24.41
C GLY A 124 -3.65 -7.52 23.37
N LEU A 125 -3.60 -6.34 22.74
CA LEU A 125 -4.60 -5.93 21.76
C LEU A 125 -4.33 -6.54 20.36
N ALA A 126 -3.06 -6.62 19.99
CA ALA A 126 -2.66 -7.06 18.64
C ALA A 126 -2.91 -8.56 18.38
N GLY A 127 -2.75 -9.42 19.38
CA GLY A 127 -2.94 -10.87 19.22
C GLY A 127 -1.90 -11.54 18.30
N ASN A 128 -0.66 -11.03 18.31
CA ASN A 128 0.43 -11.52 17.46
C ASN A 128 0.79 -12.96 17.82
N SER A 129 0.89 -13.83 16.82
CA SER A 129 1.42 -15.20 16.99
C SER A 129 2.95 -15.23 17.06
N ASN A 130 3.61 -14.25 16.44
CA ASN A 130 5.07 -14.13 16.40
C ASN A 130 5.50 -12.79 17.00
N PRO A 131 6.45 -12.79 17.95
CA PRO A 131 6.98 -11.55 18.54
C PRO A 131 8.02 -10.89 17.63
N GLY A 132 8.39 -9.65 17.96
CA GLY A 132 9.47 -8.92 17.29
C GLY A 132 9.08 -8.34 15.93
N PHE A 133 10.03 -8.34 15.01
CA PHE A 133 9.86 -7.70 13.70
C PHE A 133 8.74 -8.30 12.86
N HIS A 134 8.56 -9.62 12.94
CA HIS A 134 7.46 -10.30 12.27
C HIS A 134 6.08 -9.87 12.79
N GLY A 135 5.95 -9.71 14.11
CA GLY A 135 4.71 -9.23 14.73
C GLY A 135 4.30 -7.82 14.27
N ILE A 136 5.28 -6.94 14.01
CA ILE A 136 5.00 -5.64 13.39
C ILE A 136 4.44 -5.84 11.98
N SER A 137 5.05 -6.73 11.20
CA SER A 137 4.60 -7.06 9.85
C SER A 137 3.19 -7.66 9.82
N GLN A 138 2.83 -8.52 10.79
CA GLN A 138 1.49 -9.10 10.91
C GLN A 138 0.42 -8.02 11.07
N VAL A 139 0.60 -7.12 12.03
CA VAL A 139 -0.37 -6.04 12.31
C VAL A 139 -0.45 -5.04 11.17
N LEU A 140 0.71 -4.66 10.62
CA LEU A 140 0.78 -3.75 9.47
C LEU A 140 0.07 -4.34 8.26
N TYR A 141 0.27 -5.63 8.00
CA TYR A 141 -0.33 -6.34 6.87
C TYR A 141 -1.86 -6.32 6.98
N GLU A 142 -2.40 -6.63 8.14
CA GLU A 142 -3.84 -6.68 8.37
C GLU A 142 -4.50 -5.32 8.07
N TYR A 143 -3.99 -4.23 8.63
CA TYR A 143 -4.54 -2.90 8.35
C TYR A 143 -4.29 -2.43 6.91
N THR A 144 -3.17 -2.81 6.31
CA THR A 144 -2.90 -2.52 4.89
C THR A 144 -3.90 -3.25 4.00
N SER A 145 -4.15 -4.52 4.26
CA SER A 145 -5.11 -5.36 3.54
C SER A 145 -6.54 -4.84 3.71
N ALA A 146 -6.94 -4.50 4.94
CA ALA A 146 -8.25 -3.92 5.21
C ALA A 146 -8.43 -2.59 4.47
N PHE A 147 -7.45 -1.67 4.55
CA PHE A 147 -7.53 -0.37 3.89
C PHE A 147 -7.55 -0.48 2.37
N SER A 148 -6.70 -1.33 1.79
CA SER A 148 -6.69 -1.57 0.34
C SER A 148 -7.88 -2.39 -0.15
N ASN A 149 -8.73 -2.86 0.75
CA ASN A 149 -9.87 -3.75 0.46
C ASN A 149 -9.44 -5.06 -0.24
N ASN A 150 -8.28 -5.57 0.11
CA ASN A 150 -7.72 -6.80 -0.43
C ASN A 150 -8.37 -8.03 0.22
N GLY A 151 -8.23 -8.18 1.53
CA GLY A 151 -8.84 -9.26 2.32
C GLY A 151 -7.91 -10.44 2.64
N SER A 152 -6.64 -10.43 2.17
CA SER A 152 -5.63 -11.36 2.67
C SER A 152 -5.06 -10.89 4.00
N GLY A 153 -4.64 -11.80 4.86
CA GLY A 153 -4.00 -11.52 6.14
C GLY A 153 -2.71 -12.31 6.33
N PHE A 154 -1.99 -12.04 7.41
CA PHE A 154 -1.01 -12.96 7.95
C PHE A 154 -1.74 -13.86 8.94
N GLU A 155 -2.04 -15.07 8.51
CA GLU A 155 -3.02 -15.99 9.10
C GLU A 155 -2.64 -16.50 10.51
N GLY A 156 -1.50 -16.09 11.05
CA GLY A 156 -1.09 -16.33 12.43
C GLY A 156 -1.63 -15.32 13.43
N LEU A 157 -2.25 -14.24 12.97
CA LEU A 157 -2.78 -13.17 13.81
C LEU A 157 -4.09 -13.62 14.49
N GLY A 158 -4.22 -13.35 15.79
CA GLY A 158 -5.45 -13.59 16.56
C GLY A 158 -6.46 -12.46 16.36
N ASP A 159 -7.06 -12.38 15.18
CA ASP A 159 -7.91 -11.26 14.73
C ASP A 159 -9.39 -11.40 15.09
N ALA A 160 -9.83 -12.53 15.59
CA ALA A 160 -11.24 -12.77 15.93
C ALA A 160 -11.65 -12.08 17.26
N THR A 161 -11.38 -10.80 17.40
CA THR A 161 -11.68 -9.99 18.59
C THR A 161 -12.54 -8.76 18.23
N PRO A 162 -13.29 -8.20 19.20
CA PRO A 162 -14.05 -6.96 18.96
C PRO A 162 -13.16 -5.79 18.48
N TRP A 163 -11.93 -5.71 18.96
CA TRP A 163 -10.98 -4.70 18.50
C TRP A 163 -10.72 -4.81 17.00
N TRP A 164 -10.31 -6.00 16.54
CA TRP A 164 -10.00 -6.24 15.14
C TRP A 164 -11.22 -6.04 14.24
N ASN A 165 -12.39 -6.56 14.69
CA ASN A 165 -13.63 -6.41 13.93
C ASN A 165 -14.01 -4.95 13.71
N LEU A 166 -13.89 -4.09 14.73
CA LEU A 166 -14.24 -2.68 14.63
C LEU A 166 -13.17 -1.86 13.90
N SER A 167 -11.90 -2.05 14.25
CA SER A 167 -10.80 -1.26 13.67
C SER A 167 -10.57 -1.61 12.20
N ALA A 168 -10.60 -2.89 11.83
CA ALA A 168 -10.49 -3.32 10.44
C ALA A 168 -11.71 -2.87 9.62
N SER A 169 -12.92 -2.91 10.18
CA SER A 169 -14.12 -2.35 9.51
C SER A 169 -13.97 -0.85 9.27
N ALA A 170 -13.47 -0.09 10.23
CA ALA A 170 -13.21 1.33 10.06
C ALA A 170 -12.15 1.59 8.98
N ALA A 171 -11.04 0.83 8.99
CA ALA A 171 -10.01 0.91 7.95
C ALA A 171 -10.56 0.60 6.56
N LEU A 172 -11.38 -0.44 6.43
CA LEU A 172 -12.04 -0.84 5.19
C LEU A 172 -12.97 0.25 4.65
N LEU A 173 -13.81 0.83 5.50
CA LEU A 173 -14.73 1.90 5.12
C LEU A 173 -13.96 3.17 4.67
N LEU A 174 -12.92 3.55 5.41
CA LEU A 174 -12.08 4.69 5.07
C LEU A 174 -11.23 4.45 3.82
N GLY A 175 -10.83 3.22 3.55
CA GLY A 175 -10.13 2.86 2.32
C GLY A 175 -11.05 2.81 1.10
N ARG A 176 -12.34 2.48 1.27
CA ARG A 176 -13.30 2.32 0.18
C ARG A 176 -13.97 3.62 -0.23
N TYR A 177 -14.71 4.25 0.69
CA TYR A 177 -15.61 5.34 0.32
C TYR A 177 -14.88 6.64 -0.09
N PRO A 178 -13.87 7.14 0.63
CA PRO A 178 -13.12 8.30 0.17
C PRO A 178 -12.43 8.06 -1.17
N ALA A 179 -11.86 6.87 -1.38
CA ALA A 179 -11.22 6.52 -2.65
C ALA A 179 -12.19 6.49 -3.84
N LEU A 180 -13.47 6.24 -3.62
CA LEU A 180 -14.51 6.30 -4.66
C LEU A 180 -15.03 7.73 -4.86
N VAL A 181 -15.33 8.44 -3.77
CA VAL A 181 -16.06 9.71 -3.83
C VAL A 181 -15.16 10.88 -4.20
N LEU A 182 -13.94 10.95 -3.63
CA LEU A 182 -13.08 12.11 -3.84
C LEU A 182 -12.55 12.24 -5.28
N PRO A 183 -12.15 11.18 -6.00
CA PRO A 183 -11.81 11.30 -7.42
C PRO A 183 -12.98 11.73 -8.29
N LEU A 184 -14.20 11.31 -7.98
CA LEU A 184 -15.42 11.79 -8.66
C LEU A 184 -15.65 13.27 -8.40
N ALA A 185 -15.43 13.74 -7.18
CA ALA A 185 -15.50 15.16 -6.84
C ALA A 185 -14.44 15.97 -7.59
N ILE A 186 -13.20 15.47 -7.69
CA ILE A 186 -12.13 16.09 -8.49
C ILE A 186 -12.55 16.16 -9.96
N ALA A 187 -13.06 15.06 -10.51
CA ALA A 187 -13.54 15.03 -11.89
C ALA A 187 -14.66 16.06 -12.13
N ALA A 188 -15.60 16.19 -11.19
CA ALA A 188 -16.68 17.17 -11.25
C ALA A 188 -16.15 18.62 -11.20
N LEU A 189 -15.13 18.89 -10.39
CA LEU A 189 -14.48 20.21 -10.35
C LEU A 189 -13.78 20.51 -11.67
N LEU A 190 -13.01 19.57 -12.20
CA LEU A 190 -12.34 19.70 -13.49
C LEU A 190 -13.35 19.86 -14.64
N ALA A 191 -14.48 19.14 -14.61
CA ALA A 191 -15.51 19.21 -15.65
C ALA A 191 -16.13 20.62 -15.80
N ARG A 192 -16.19 21.38 -14.71
CA ARG A 192 -16.73 22.77 -14.72
C ARG A 192 -15.77 23.79 -15.31
N LYS A 193 -14.48 23.45 -15.46
CA LYS A 193 -13.45 24.35 -15.96
C LYS A 193 -13.46 24.40 -17.49
N ARG A 194 -13.19 25.59 -18.04
CA ARG A 194 -12.99 25.74 -19.49
C ARG A 194 -11.64 25.13 -19.87
N GLN A 195 -11.58 24.55 -21.06
CA GLN A 195 -10.33 24.09 -21.64
C GLN A 195 -9.45 25.29 -21.97
N ALA A 196 -8.20 25.25 -21.53
CA ALA A 196 -7.18 26.20 -21.95
C ALA A 196 -6.60 25.76 -23.30
N PRO A 197 -6.30 26.69 -24.22
CA PRO A 197 -5.57 26.36 -25.44
C PRO A 197 -4.15 25.90 -25.09
N GLU A 198 -3.66 24.92 -25.82
CA GLU A 198 -2.27 24.49 -25.70
C GLU A 198 -1.31 25.63 -26.03
N GLY A 199 -0.27 25.77 -25.23
CA GLY A 199 0.73 26.81 -25.36
C GLY A 199 2.11 26.36 -24.95
N PRO A 200 3.15 27.21 -25.08
CA PRO A 200 4.53 26.86 -24.71
C PRO A 200 4.70 26.47 -23.23
N GLY A 201 3.73 26.84 -22.38
CA GLY A 201 3.70 26.49 -20.95
C GLY A 201 2.99 25.20 -20.64
N THR A 202 2.38 24.51 -21.61
CA THR A 202 1.67 23.24 -21.39
C THR A 202 2.65 22.11 -21.11
N LEU A 203 2.38 21.33 -20.07
CA LEU A 203 3.16 20.13 -19.74
C LEU A 203 2.75 18.98 -20.65
N HIS A 204 3.68 18.50 -21.48
CA HIS A 204 3.44 17.34 -22.33
C HIS A 204 3.56 16.04 -21.54
N ILE A 205 2.45 15.36 -21.32
CA ILE A 205 2.37 14.11 -20.54
C ILE A 205 2.65 12.85 -21.38
N GLU A 206 2.71 12.98 -22.69
CA GLU A 206 2.92 11.86 -23.64
C GLU A 206 4.41 11.52 -23.86
N THR A 207 5.30 12.07 -23.05
CA THR A 207 6.73 11.88 -23.18
C THR A 207 7.25 10.74 -22.29
N PRO A 208 8.27 9.98 -22.72
CA PRO A 208 8.92 8.98 -21.87
C PRO A 208 9.47 9.58 -20.56
N THR A 209 9.95 10.82 -20.61
CA THR A 209 10.42 11.55 -19.43
C THR A 209 9.30 11.74 -18.40
N PHE A 210 8.09 12.08 -18.84
CA PHE A 210 6.96 12.21 -17.93
C PHE A 210 6.55 10.83 -17.35
N ALA A 211 6.58 9.77 -18.16
CA ALA A 211 6.31 8.41 -17.66
C ALA A 211 7.29 8.00 -16.55
N LEU A 212 8.60 8.27 -16.73
CA LEU A 212 9.61 8.03 -15.70
C LEU A 212 9.38 8.90 -14.45
N THR A 213 9.00 10.16 -14.65
CA THR A 213 8.66 11.08 -13.55
C THR A 213 7.44 10.56 -12.76
N LEU A 214 6.41 10.08 -13.43
CA LEU A 214 5.23 9.49 -12.79
C LEU A 214 5.60 8.27 -11.94
N ILE A 215 6.38 7.33 -12.51
CA ILE A 215 6.88 6.17 -11.77
C ILE A 215 7.71 6.62 -10.56
N GLY A 216 8.63 7.57 -10.76
CA GLY A 216 9.43 8.13 -9.67
C GLY A 216 8.59 8.73 -8.55
N ILE A 217 7.55 9.49 -8.88
CA ILE A 217 6.64 10.09 -7.91
C ILE A 217 5.89 9.01 -7.12
N VAL A 218 5.35 7.98 -7.79
CA VAL A 218 4.67 6.87 -7.10
C VAL A 218 5.61 6.18 -6.12
N VAL A 219 6.83 5.84 -6.56
CA VAL A 219 7.83 5.16 -5.72
C VAL A 219 8.24 6.05 -4.53
N ILE A 220 8.59 7.31 -4.79
CA ILE A 220 9.04 8.24 -3.75
C ILE A 220 7.93 8.48 -2.71
N LEU A 221 6.70 8.69 -3.13
CA LEU A 221 5.57 8.89 -2.21
C LEU A 221 5.33 7.65 -1.35
N THR A 222 5.35 6.46 -1.92
CA THR A 222 5.19 5.21 -1.17
C THR A 222 6.32 5.03 -0.16
N LEU A 223 7.57 5.28 -0.58
CA LEU A 223 8.72 5.19 0.32
C LEU A 223 8.65 6.22 1.45
N LEU A 224 8.32 7.48 1.17
CA LEU A 224 8.20 8.51 2.20
C LEU A 224 7.13 8.19 3.24
N GLN A 225 6.04 7.55 2.82
CA GLN A 225 4.94 7.21 3.72
C GLN A 225 5.21 5.97 4.56
N PHE A 226 5.82 4.93 4.00
CA PHE A 226 5.87 3.61 4.61
C PHE A 226 7.26 3.05 4.86
N MET A 227 8.33 3.67 4.34
CA MET A 227 9.71 3.18 4.50
C MET A 227 10.09 2.89 5.96
N PRO A 228 9.76 3.76 6.95
CA PRO A 228 10.14 3.48 8.34
C PRO A 228 9.56 2.17 8.87
N VAL A 229 8.28 1.90 8.62
CA VAL A 229 7.63 0.68 9.11
C VAL A 229 8.03 -0.55 8.31
N LEU A 230 8.28 -0.42 7.01
CA LEU A 230 8.82 -1.52 6.19
C LEU A 230 10.25 -1.87 6.59
N ALA A 231 11.04 -0.89 7.03
CA ALA A 231 12.38 -1.12 7.55
C ALA A 231 12.34 -1.85 8.89
N LEU A 232 11.43 -1.48 9.80
CA LEU A 232 11.28 -2.08 11.13
C LEU A 232 10.60 -3.47 11.11
N GLY A 233 9.78 -3.74 10.12
CA GLY A 233 9.12 -5.03 9.91
C GLY A 233 9.94 -5.96 9.00
N PRO A 234 9.53 -6.12 7.75
CA PRO A 234 10.07 -7.17 6.89
C PRO A 234 11.56 -7.05 6.56
N ILE A 235 12.13 -5.83 6.49
CA ILE A 235 13.57 -5.66 6.20
C ILE A 235 14.40 -6.04 7.43
N ALA A 236 14.04 -5.57 8.62
CA ALA A 236 14.75 -5.93 9.85
C ALA A 236 14.64 -7.43 10.15
N GLU A 237 13.48 -8.03 9.90
CA GLU A 237 13.29 -9.47 10.00
C GLU A 237 14.23 -10.22 9.05
N HIS A 238 14.30 -9.83 7.79
CA HIS A 238 15.20 -10.44 6.81
C HIS A 238 16.66 -10.36 7.24
N LEU A 239 17.11 -9.21 7.70
CA LEU A 239 18.48 -9.01 8.16
C LEU A 239 18.79 -9.81 9.43
N SER A 240 17.83 -9.94 10.35
CA SER A 240 18.00 -10.75 11.56
C SER A 240 18.13 -12.25 11.27
N LEU A 241 17.44 -12.75 10.24
CA LEU A 241 17.56 -14.13 9.78
C LEU A 241 18.87 -14.39 9.03
N ALA A 242 19.37 -13.38 8.29
CA ALA A 242 20.63 -13.48 7.57
C ALA A 242 21.85 -13.43 8.51
N HIS A 243 21.71 -12.76 9.67
CA HIS A 243 22.75 -12.65 10.68
C HIS A 243 22.19 -13.12 12.03
N PRO A 244 21.98 -14.44 12.24
CA PRO A 244 21.59 -14.94 13.55
C PRO A 244 22.69 -14.54 14.52
N ALA A 245 22.34 -13.64 15.47
CA ALA A 245 23.26 -13.25 16.53
C ALA A 245 23.83 -14.52 17.16
N SER A 246 25.16 -14.65 17.09
CA SER A 246 25.88 -15.79 17.61
C SER A 246 25.50 -16.01 19.07
N THR A 247 24.71 -17.06 19.30
CA THR A 247 24.56 -17.79 20.55
C THR A 247 24.46 -16.95 21.82
N GLN A 248 23.26 -16.61 22.24
CA GLN A 248 22.99 -16.70 23.67
C GLN A 248 22.86 -18.20 24.01
N PRO A 249 23.66 -18.73 24.95
CA PRO A 249 23.45 -20.07 25.47
C PRO A 249 22.06 -20.10 26.08
N LEU A 250 21.25 -21.06 25.62
CA LEU A 250 19.99 -21.40 26.27
C LEU A 250 20.30 -21.65 27.74
N ALA A 251 19.87 -20.73 28.61
CA ALA A 251 19.76 -21.04 30.03
C ALA A 251 18.74 -22.18 30.13
N GLN A 252 19.25 -23.38 30.34
CA GLN A 252 18.42 -24.53 30.70
C GLN A 252 17.79 -24.27 32.07
N PRO A 253 16.57 -24.74 32.30
CA PRO A 253 15.79 -24.52 33.51
C PRO A 253 16.42 -25.15 34.75
#